data_b799c8e7fac99e2f1cb1ae0b63e35f51
#
_entry.id   b799c8e7fac99e2f1cb1ae0b63e35f51
#
_cell.length_a   1.000
_cell.length_b   1.000
_cell.length_c   1.000
_cell.angle_alpha   90.00
_cell.angle_beta   90.00
_cell.angle_gamma   90.00
#
_symmetry.space_group_name_H-M   'P 1'
#
loop_
_entity.id
_entity.type
_entity.pdbx_description
1 polymer ?
#
loop_
_entity_poly.entity_id
_entity_poly.type
_entity_poly.pdbx_seq_one_letter_code
_entity_poly.pdbx_strand_id
1 'polypeptide(L)'
;MFSVISPPHRAPTANPTPGKPDTDSVPPLGSGAENRLPKSEPKQSRPDLATLTALRFVAALWVVFFHLQAMQHTFLAPVYELFRPVIANGDLGVDVFFVLSGFIITYTYLDRLGPRFRWRAAADFVWARFARMWPAFALVVGVVGLWFVYGTAQETVREWSLQTQAPDLSPWGLAKQLLMMHLWFQPGTDGASWFGPGWTVSAEWLAYLAFPLLALVLFRLRRMHPLAALAASVLTLLPTAIWGPDLPIPTDGHQPYEWLLRIACCFIAGAFACIAARNADRMKFNPALAGPGALLTGTAVVIFLATAGKPGPGRLAVLAFPLLIGLLSLTRGWLRSALSAGWLQYGGRSSYSLYLVHMFFIYLFYWLIRDWPNGAGPLVENLLATACLLGIALATHLLFKYVEEPARLRLRALVPRVGAARVARATAAVGHSSRGGGRP
;
A
#
# COMPACT_ATOMS: atom_id res chain seq x y z
N MET A 1 25.22 -48.51 9.81
CA MET A 1 25.05 -49.95 9.65
C MET A 1 24.33 -50.16 8.32
N PHE A 2 25.06 -50.77 7.37
CA PHE A 2 24.67 -51.36 6.08
C PHE A 2 24.01 -50.44 5.04
N SER A 3 24.68 -49.98 4.01
CA SER A 3 25.40 -50.69 2.90
C SER A 3 24.47 -51.14 1.77
N VAL A 4 24.61 -50.42 0.60
CA VAL A 4 25.04 -50.88 -0.73
C VAL A 4 24.01 -51.74 -1.51
N ILE A 5 23.68 -51.39 -2.75
CA ILE A 5 24.08 -52.06 -4.02
C ILE A 5 23.38 -51.41 -5.24
N SER A 6 24.23 -50.95 -6.21
CA SER A 6 23.95 -50.85 -7.67
C SER A 6 24.77 -51.97 -8.35
N PRO A 7 24.81 -52.13 -9.69
CA PRO A 7 23.94 -52.14 -10.87
C PRO A 7 23.94 -53.56 -11.54
N PRO A 8 23.82 -53.90 -12.84
CA PRO A 8 24.50 -53.42 -14.04
C PRO A 8 23.78 -53.50 -15.43
N HIS A 9 24.33 -52.78 -16.38
CA HIS A 9 24.56 -52.93 -17.83
C HIS A 9 23.79 -53.97 -18.70
N ARG A 10 23.35 -53.51 -19.88
CA ARG A 10 23.84 -54.02 -21.21
C ARG A 10 23.28 -53.24 -22.41
N ALA A 11 24.17 -52.78 -23.27
CA ALA A 11 24.04 -52.58 -24.73
C ALA A 11 24.69 -53.79 -25.39
N PRO A 12 24.83 -53.94 -26.68
CA PRO A 12 24.41 -53.23 -27.89
C PRO A 12 23.93 -54.20 -29.02
N THR A 13 23.51 -53.73 -30.19
CA THR A 13 23.96 -54.28 -31.51
C THR A 13 23.58 -53.42 -32.70
N ALA A 14 24.42 -53.45 -33.69
CA ALA A 14 24.65 -52.63 -34.86
C ALA A 14 23.88 -53.05 -36.13
N ASN A 15 23.64 -52.06 -37.02
CA ASN A 15 23.74 -51.95 -38.49
C ASN A 15 23.24 -53.10 -39.41
N PRO A 16 22.88 -52.89 -40.68
CA PRO A 16 23.56 -52.03 -41.67
C PRO A 16 22.65 -51.30 -42.70
N THR A 17 23.29 -50.30 -43.37
CA THR A 17 22.96 -49.64 -44.65
C THR A 17 22.89 -50.61 -45.84
N PRO A 18 22.16 -50.28 -46.98
CA PRO A 18 22.82 -49.64 -48.08
C PRO A 18 21.98 -48.73 -49.01
N GLY A 19 22.63 -47.89 -49.80
CA GLY A 19 22.37 -47.60 -51.19
C GLY A 19 21.88 -46.22 -51.60
N LYS A 20 22.81 -45.40 -52.08
CA LYS A 20 22.61 -44.28 -53.02
C LYS A 20 22.17 -44.78 -54.39
N PRO A 21 21.49 -43.96 -55.20
CA PRO A 21 22.22 -43.34 -56.32
C PRO A 21 21.94 -41.83 -56.51
N ASP A 22 22.95 -41.18 -57.11
CA ASP A 22 23.01 -39.84 -57.63
C ASP A 22 22.02 -39.57 -58.75
N THR A 23 21.59 -38.30 -58.90
CA THR A 23 21.62 -37.59 -60.15
C THR A 23 21.19 -36.11 -60.00
N ASP A 24 22.05 -35.25 -60.51
CA ASP A 24 21.84 -34.01 -61.26
C ASP A 24 21.29 -32.73 -60.64
N SER A 25 22.22 -31.86 -60.42
CA SER A 25 22.34 -30.43 -60.77
C SER A 25 21.06 -29.65 -61.20
N VAL A 26 20.68 -28.66 -60.36
CA VAL A 26 20.03 -27.42 -60.79
C VAL A 26 20.59 -26.23 -59.97
N PRO A 27 20.85 -25.05 -60.59
CA PRO A 27 21.58 -23.95 -60.00
C PRO A 27 20.77 -23.08 -59.03
N PRO A 28 21.43 -22.24 -58.16
CA PRO A 28 20.77 -21.47 -57.14
C PRO A 28 20.11 -20.22 -57.71
N LEU A 29 18.82 -20.06 -57.45
CA LEU A 29 18.08 -18.83 -57.65
C LEU A 29 17.93 -18.08 -56.35
N GLY A 30 18.46 -16.88 -56.31
CA GLY A 30 17.88 -15.71 -55.69
C GLY A 30 17.65 -15.69 -54.18
N SER A 31 18.50 -14.95 -53.51
CA SER A 31 18.33 -14.40 -52.16
C SER A 31 16.89 -13.92 -51.90
N GLY A 32 16.10 -14.74 -51.23
CA GLY A 32 14.81 -14.36 -50.68
C GLY A 32 15.01 -13.65 -49.34
N ALA A 33 14.46 -12.48 -49.22
CA ALA A 33 14.44 -11.67 -48.04
C ALA A 33 13.99 -12.49 -46.80
N GLU A 34 14.92 -12.66 -45.84
CA GLU A 34 14.59 -13.10 -44.50
C GLU A 34 13.52 -12.14 -43.94
N ASN A 35 12.30 -12.62 -43.85
CA ASN A 35 11.19 -11.97 -43.16
C ASN A 35 11.53 -11.94 -41.65
N ARG A 36 12.41 -10.99 -41.26
CA ARG A 36 12.66 -10.72 -39.84
C ARG A 36 11.39 -10.21 -39.23
N LEU A 37 10.63 -11.12 -38.60
CA LEU A 37 9.62 -10.75 -37.63
C LEU A 37 10.25 -9.71 -36.68
N PRO A 38 9.59 -8.57 -36.45
CA PRO A 38 10.13 -7.59 -35.54
C PRO A 38 10.37 -8.28 -34.20
N LYS A 39 11.64 -8.27 -33.75
CA LYS A 39 12.02 -8.73 -32.38
C LYS A 39 11.06 -8.00 -31.44
N SER A 40 10.20 -8.77 -30.77
CA SER A 40 9.37 -8.24 -29.71
C SER A 40 10.29 -7.49 -28.76
N GLU A 41 10.12 -6.16 -28.65
CA GLU A 41 10.82 -5.38 -27.63
C GLU A 41 10.68 -6.10 -26.31
N PRO A 42 11.76 -6.25 -25.52
CA PRO A 42 11.69 -6.91 -24.23
C PRO A 42 10.63 -6.15 -23.43
N LYS A 43 9.55 -6.85 -23.09
CA LYS A 43 8.53 -6.35 -22.16
C LYS A 43 9.30 -5.79 -20.97
N GLN A 44 9.38 -4.45 -20.85
CA GLN A 44 9.91 -3.82 -19.65
C GLN A 44 9.15 -4.44 -18.49
N SER A 45 9.82 -5.34 -17.80
CA SER A 45 9.27 -5.94 -16.58
C SER A 45 9.02 -4.77 -15.63
N ARG A 46 7.75 -4.51 -15.31
CA ARG A 46 7.38 -3.49 -14.35
C ARG A 46 8.22 -3.74 -13.10
N PRO A 47 8.95 -2.73 -12.57
CA PRO A 47 9.73 -2.91 -11.37
C PRO A 47 8.83 -3.54 -10.29
N ASP A 48 9.33 -4.59 -9.68
CA ASP A 48 8.65 -5.24 -8.58
C ASP A 48 8.67 -4.29 -7.39
N LEU A 49 7.51 -3.83 -6.95
CA LEU A 49 7.36 -2.90 -5.83
C LEU A 49 7.43 -3.63 -4.47
N ALA A 50 8.13 -4.75 -4.38
CA ALA A 50 8.26 -5.55 -3.15
C ALA A 50 8.84 -4.73 -1.98
N THR A 51 9.81 -3.86 -2.25
CA THR A 51 10.38 -2.94 -1.24
C THR A 51 9.34 -2.00 -0.65
N LEU A 52 8.44 -1.48 -1.48
CA LEU A 52 7.34 -0.61 -1.02
C LEU A 52 6.26 -1.41 -0.29
N THR A 53 6.07 -2.67 -0.64
CA THR A 53 5.17 -3.57 0.10
C THR A 53 5.70 -3.82 1.51
N ALA A 54 7.01 -4.05 1.67
CA ALA A 54 7.64 -4.16 2.99
C ALA A 54 7.52 -2.86 3.79
N LEU A 55 7.74 -1.69 3.17
CA LEU A 55 7.57 -0.40 3.84
C LEU A 55 6.13 -0.21 4.35
N ARG A 56 5.11 -0.66 3.62
CA ARG A 56 3.72 -0.64 4.10
C ARG A 56 3.54 -1.43 5.40
N PHE A 57 4.20 -2.56 5.55
CA PHE A 57 4.14 -3.33 6.79
C PHE A 57 4.80 -2.57 7.95
N VAL A 58 5.99 -2.02 7.72
CA VAL A 58 6.70 -1.21 8.73
C VAL A 58 5.83 -0.01 9.17
N ALA A 59 5.25 0.71 8.22
CA ALA A 59 4.37 1.84 8.52
C ALA A 59 3.11 1.41 9.30
N ALA A 60 2.50 0.26 8.96
CA ALA A 60 1.36 -0.28 9.70
C ALA A 60 1.72 -0.63 11.15
N LEU A 61 2.86 -1.32 11.34
CA LEU A 61 3.34 -1.63 12.68
C LEU A 61 3.64 -0.36 13.50
N TRP A 62 4.21 0.66 12.86
CA TRP A 62 4.49 1.93 13.53
C TRP A 62 3.20 2.59 14.04
N VAL A 63 2.15 2.64 13.22
CA VAL A 63 0.83 3.13 13.66
C VAL A 63 0.23 2.26 14.77
N VAL A 64 0.34 0.94 14.67
CA VAL A 64 -0.16 0.02 15.70
C VAL A 64 0.56 0.26 17.03
N PHE A 65 1.89 0.33 17.04
CA PHE A 65 2.66 0.61 18.26
C PHE A 65 2.32 1.98 18.85
N PHE A 66 2.06 2.99 18.03
CA PHE A 66 1.58 4.29 18.50
C PHE A 66 0.26 4.17 19.28
N HIS A 67 -0.70 3.38 18.82
CA HIS A 67 -1.97 3.20 19.53
C HIS A 67 -1.87 2.23 20.70
N LEU A 68 -0.92 1.28 20.69
CA LEU A 68 -0.66 0.37 21.81
C LEU A 68 -0.01 1.07 23.03
N GLN A 69 0.24 2.39 23.01
CA GLN A 69 0.70 3.15 24.18
C GLN A 69 -0.21 2.94 25.42
N ALA A 70 -1.46 2.59 25.18
CA ALA A 70 -2.38 2.11 26.20
C ALA A 70 -1.85 0.95 27.06
N MET A 71 -0.99 0.13 26.47
CA MET A 71 -0.42 -1.07 27.07
C MET A 71 1.04 -0.85 27.50
N GLN A 72 1.51 0.39 27.62
CA GLN A 72 2.91 0.72 27.92
C GLN A 72 3.39 0.26 29.30
N HIS A 73 2.46 -0.08 30.21
CA HIS A 73 2.79 -0.58 31.56
C HIS A 73 2.87 -2.11 31.65
N THR A 74 2.67 -2.80 30.54
CA THR A 74 2.76 -4.26 30.43
C THR A 74 4.18 -4.71 30.08
N PHE A 75 4.35 -5.99 29.68
CA PHE A 75 5.63 -6.51 29.17
C PHE A 75 6.18 -5.72 27.97
N LEU A 76 5.40 -4.83 27.39
CA LEU A 76 5.83 -3.91 26.32
C LEU A 76 6.65 -2.72 26.86
N ALA A 77 6.69 -2.49 28.17
CA ALA A 77 7.39 -1.35 28.78
C ALA A 77 8.82 -1.16 28.27
N PRO A 78 9.69 -2.18 28.20
CA PRO A 78 11.07 -2.01 27.72
C PRO A 78 11.13 -1.54 26.25
N VAL A 79 10.18 -1.98 25.41
CA VAL A 79 10.09 -1.55 24.00
C VAL A 79 9.70 -0.08 23.95
N TYR A 80 8.72 0.34 24.76
CA TYR A 80 8.30 1.74 24.84
C TYR A 80 9.39 2.66 25.37
N GLU A 81 10.10 2.25 26.41
CA GLU A 81 11.21 3.05 26.96
C GLU A 81 12.31 3.26 25.93
N LEU A 82 12.72 2.19 25.23
CA LEU A 82 13.80 2.24 24.24
C LEU A 82 13.42 3.05 22.99
N PHE A 83 12.19 2.89 22.48
CA PHE A 83 11.76 3.49 21.22
C PHE A 83 10.74 4.63 21.41
N ARG A 84 10.56 5.13 22.62
CA ARG A 84 9.55 6.13 22.98
C ARG A 84 9.46 7.29 21.98
N PRO A 85 10.55 7.99 21.61
CA PRO A 85 10.46 9.13 20.68
C PRO A 85 9.96 8.74 19.29
N VAL A 86 10.34 7.56 18.82
CA VAL A 86 9.91 7.04 17.51
C VAL A 86 8.45 6.60 17.57
N ILE A 87 8.06 5.84 18.60
CA ILE A 87 6.69 5.34 18.80
C ILE A 87 5.73 6.50 18.98
N ALA A 88 6.08 7.53 19.76
CA ALA A 88 5.25 8.71 19.99
C ALA A 88 4.91 9.48 18.70
N ASN A 89 5.73 9.38 17.65
CA ASN A 89 5.49 9.94 16.33
C ASN A 89 4.89 8.92 15.33
N GLY A 90 4.26 7.85 15.80
CA GLY A 90 3.74 6.79 14.94
C GLY A 90 2.53 7.19 14.08
N ASP A 91 1.89 8.31 14.39
CA ASP A 91 0.91 8.96 13.52
C ASP A 91 1.50 9.36 12.14
N LEU A 92 2.83 9.59 12.05
CA LEU A 92 3.53 9.79 10.77
C LEU A 92 3.52 8.54 9.86
N GLY A 93 3.25 7.36 10.42
CA GLY A 93 3.01 6.15 9.61
C GLY A 93 1.83 6.31 8.65
N VAL A 94 0.84 7.13 9.01
CA VAL A 94 -0.27 7.51 8.12
C VAL A 94 0.24 8.36 6.95
N ASP A 95 1.16 9.30 7.19
CA ASP A 95 1.75 10.12 6.12
C ASP A 95 2.57 9.26 5.16
N VAL A 96 3.31 8.26 5.67
CA VAL A 96 3.97 7.26 4.83
C VAL A 96 2.94 6.55 3.93
N PHE A 97 1.78 6.14 4.46
CA PHE A 97 0.73 5.52 3.66
C PHE A 97 0.17 6.45 2.60
N PHE A 98 -0.07 7.72 2.91
CA PHE A 98 -0.59 8.69 1.96
C PHE A 98 0.41 9.00 0.83
N VAL A 99 1.70 9.16 1.15
CA VAL A 99 2.76 9.33 0.15
C VAL A 99 2.91 8.06 -0.70
N LEU A 100 2.89 6.87 -0.09
CA LEU A 100 2.91 5.59 -0.81
C LEU A 100 1.69 5.43 -1.74
N SER A 101 0.50 5.83 -1.30
CA SER A 101 -0.70 5.79 -2.13
C SER A 101 -0.55 6.68 -3.36
N GLY A 102 -0.11 7.92 -3.19
CA GLY A 102 0.16 8.83 -4.30
C GLY A 102 1.19 8.26 -5.27
N PHE A 103 2.29 7.69 -4.75
CA PHE A 103 3.34 7.05 -5.55
C PHE A 103 2.81 5.86 -6.35
N ILE A 104 2.20 4.89 -5.68
CA ILE A 104 1.76 3.62 -6.30
C ILE A 104 0.63 3.85 -7.31
N ILE A 105 -0.31 4.74 -7.00
CA ILE A 105 -1.42 5.08 -7.88
C ILE A 105 -0.90 5.78 -9.14
N THR A 106 0.00 6.75 -8.98
CA THR A 106 0.63 7.43 -10.12
C THR A 106 1.44 6.45 -10.96
N TYR A 107 2.25 5.60 -10.32
CA TYR A 107 3.02 4.56 -10.99
C TYR A 107 2.16 3.63 -11.85
N THR A 108 0.99 3.24 -11.33
CA THR A 108 0.13 2.23 -11.95
C THR A 108 -0.82 2.80 -12.99
N TYR A 109 -1.34 4.02 -12.79
CA TYR A 109 -2.49 4.52 -13.54
C TYR A 109 -2.23 5.80 -14.33
N LEU A 110 -1.11 6.52 -14.14
CA LEU A 110 -0.85 7.79 -14.81
C LEU A 110 -0.94 7.68 -16.33
N ASP A 111 -0.32 6.67 -16.92
CA ASP A 111 -0.30 6.50 -18.38
C ASP A 111 -1.65 6.08 -18.96
N ARG A 112 -2.53 5.52 -18.13
CA ARG A 112 -3.89 5.14 -18.54
C ARG A 112 -4.88 6.29 -18.43
N LEU A 113 -4.78 7.10 -17.38
CA LEU A 113 -5.75 8.15 -17.03
C LEU A 113 -5.31 9.54 -17.50
N GLY A 114 -3.99 9.79 -17.56
CA GLY A 114 -3.43 11.11 -17.75
C GLY A 114 -3.51 11.70 -19.17
N PRO A 115 -3.44 10.95 -20.28
CA PRO A 115 -3.44 11.53 -21.63
C PRO A 115 -4.68 12.37 -21.94
N ARG A 116 -5.85 11.91 -21.53
CA ARG A 116 -7.14 12.59 -21.64
C ARG A 116 -8.14 11.96 -20.69
N PHE A 117 -9.10 12.75 -20.24
CA PHE A 117 -10.19 12.23 -19.41
C PHE A 117 -11.05 11.23 -20.22
N ARG A 118 -11.25 10.05 -19.64
CA ARG A 118 -12.10 9.00 -20.17
C ARG A 118 -12.93 8.43 -19.05
N TRP A 119 -14.24 8.69 -19.06
CA TRP A 119 -15.17 8.29 -18.00
C TRP A 119 -15.06 6.81 -17.64
N ARG A 120 -15.05 5.93 -18.63
CA ARG A 120 -14.91 4.48 -18.39
C ARG A 120 -13.61 4.12 -17.68
N ALA A 121 -12.50 4.74 -18.07
CA ALA A 121 -11.21 4.47 -17.40
C ALA A 121 -11.17 5.00 -15.97
N ALA A 122 -11.82 6.15 -15.72
CA ALA A 122 -11.98 6.70 -14.37
C ALA A 122 -12.88 5.80 -13.51
N ALA A 123 -14.01 5.35 -14.03
CA ALA A 123 -14.91 4.43 -13.34
C ALA A 123 -14.23 3.07 -13.01
N ASP A 124 -13.50 2.48 -13.97
CA ASP A 124 -12.72 1.26 -13.74
C ASP A 124 -11.68 1.43 -12.62
N PHE A 125 -11.04 2.59 -12.59
CA PHE A 125 -10.07 2.93 -11.55
C PHE A 125 -10.75 3.05 -10.18
N VAL A 126 -11.80 3.86 -10.09
CA VAL A 126 -12.57 4.07 -8.84
C VAL A 126 -13.11 2.74 -8.32
N TRP A 127 -13.70 1.93 -9.20
CA TRP A 127 -14.18 0.59 -8.83
C TRP A 127 -13.07 -0.31 -8.30
N ALA A 128 -11.90 -0.30 -8.95
CA ALA A 128 -10.77 -1.09 -8.47
C ALA A 128 -10.27 -0.66 -7.09
N ARG A 129 -10.41 0.62 -6.71
CA ARG A 129 -10.09 1.14 -5.38
C ARG A 129 -11.19 0.79 -4.39
N PHE A 130 -12.46 0.96 -4.76
CA PHE A 130 -13.60 0.52 -3.97
C PHE A 130 -13.50 -0.97 -3.60
N ALA A 131 -13.30 -1.82 -4.60
CA ALA A 131 -13.14 -3.27 -4.41
C ALA A 131 -11.95 -3.63 -3.50
N ARG A 132 -10.96 -2.75 -3.37
CA ARG A 132 -9.79 -2.94 -2.51
C ARG A 132 -10.07 -2.57 -1.05
N MET A 133 -10.88 -1.55 -0.81
CA MET A 133 -11.05 -0.95 0.51
C MET A 133 -12.34 -1.39 1.18
N TRP A 134 -13.45 -1.29 0.46
CA TRP A 134 -14.81 -1.35 1.02
C TRP A 134 -15.15 -2.65 1.76
N PRO A 135 -14.83 -3.87 1.25
CA PRO A 135 -15.33 -5.10 1.88
C PRO A 135 -14.80 -5.31 3.30
N ALA A 136 -13.51 -5.11 3.51
CA ALA A 136 -12.90 -5.24 4.83
C ALA A 136 -13.33 -4.08 5.75
N PHE A 137 -13.41 -2.86 5.21
CA PHE A 137 -13.88 -1.68 5.93
C PHE A 137 -15.31 -1.84 6.42
N ALA A 138 -16.24 -2.24 5.54
CA ALA A 138 -17.65 -2.41 5.89
C ALA A 138 -17.86 -3.46 7.00
N LEU A 139 -17.10 -4.58 6.96
CA LEU A 139 -17.15 -5.58 8.01
C LEU A 139 -16.68 -5.01 9.35
N VAL A 140 -15.54 -4.29 9.37
CA VAL A 140 -15.02 -3.70 10.62
C VAL A 140 -15.96 -2.62 11.15
N VAL A 141 -16.52 -1.76 10.29
CA VAL A 141 -17.56 -0.80 10.68
C VAL A 141 -18.74 -1.50 11.30
N GLY A 142 -19.21 -2.63 10.73
CA GLY A 142 -20.31 -3.42 11.30
C GLY A 142 -19.97 -3.96 12.70
N VAL A 143 -18.78 -4.54 12.88
CA VAL A 143 -18.34 -5.09 14.17
C VAL A 143 -18.22 -3.99 15.23
N VAL A 144 -17.56 -2.88 14.89
CA VAL A 144 -17.36 -1.76 15.80
C VAL A 144 -18.69 -1.04 16.08
N GLY A 145 -19.58 -0.93 15.07
CA GLY A 145 -20.91 -0.39 15.25
C GLY A 145 -21.74 -1.20 16.23
N LEU A 146 -21.74 -2.53 16.14
CA LEU A 146 -22.40 -3.42 17.10
C LEU A 146 -21.80 -3.26 18.50
N TRP A 147 -20.49 -3.10 18.61
CA TRP A 147 -19.80 -2.82 19.87
C TRP A 147 -20.31 -1.53 20.52
N PHE A 148 -20.45 -0.44 19.75
CA PHE A 148 -20.98 0.82 20.28
C PHE A 148 -22.47 0.77 20.60
N VAL A 149 -23.28 0.06 19.81
CA VAL A 149 -24.70 -0.15 20.12
C VAL A 149 -24.86 -0.89 21.44
N TYR A 150 -24.06 -1.92 21.68
CA TYR A 150 -24.03 -2.63 22.97
C TYR A 150 -23.61 -1.69 24.12
N GLY A 151 -22.57 -0.87 23.92
CA GLY A 151 -22.12 0.10 24.90
C GLY A 151 -23.15 1.18 25.22
N THR A 152 -23.84 1.71 24.20
CA THR A 152 -24.93 2.68 24.40
C THR A 152 -26.03 2.10 25.27
N ALA A 153 -26.38 0.82 25.07
CA ALA A 153 -27.37 0.12 25.89
C ALA A 153 -26.95 -0.04 27.38
N GLN A 154 -25.65 0.02 27.65
CA GLN A 154 -25.06 -0.08 28.99
C GLN A 154 -24.76 1.30 29.64
N GLU A 155 -25.13 2.41 28.99
CA GLU A 155 -24.88 3.80 29.43
C GLU A 155 -23.38 4.19 29.58
N THR A 156 -22.47 3.42 29.04
CA THR A 156 -21.02 3.56 29.26
C THR A 156 -20.21 3.89 28.01
N VAL A 157 -20.83 4.34 26.93
CA VAL A 157 -20.18 4.54 25.60
C VAL A 157 -18.93 5.41 25.64
N ARG A 158 -18.90 6.43 26.53
CA ARG A 158 -17.74 7.33 26.67
C ARG A 158 -16.49 6.63 27.18
N GLU A 159 -16.65 5.58 27.97
CA GLU A 159 -15.53 4.84 28.57
C GLU A 159 -14.94 3.79 27.61
N TRP A 160 -15.62 3.52 26.50
CA TRP A 160 -15.29 2.44 25.55
C TRP A 160 -14.62 2.90 24.28
N SER A 161 -14.60 4.20 24.05
CA SER A 161 -13.87 4.78 22.92
C SER A 161 -12.81 5.74 23.46
N LEU A 162 -11.64 5.71 22.89
CA LEU A 162 -10.57 6.68 23.18
C LEU A 162 -10.84 8.03 22.50
N GLN A 163 -12.05 8.23 21.97
CA GLN A 163 -12.46 9.46 21.32
C GLN A 163 -13.14 10.37 22.35
N THR A 164 -12.91 11.67 22.25
CA THR A 164 -13.53 12.65 23.15
C THR A 164 -14.99 12.93 22.77
N GLN A 165 -15.34 12.68 21.49
CA GLN A 165 -16.71 12.83 20.97
C GLN A 165 -17.37 11.47 20.76
N ALA A 166 -18.63 11.36 21.18
CA ALA A 166 -19.42 10.15 20.94
C ALA A 166 -19.66 9.95 19.42
N PRO A 167 -19.53 8.72 18.91
CA PRO A 167 -19.80 8.44 17.50
C PRO A 167 -21.29 8.62 17.15
N ASP A 168 -21.58 9.13 15.95
CA ASP A 168 -22.92 9.23 15.40
C ASP A 168 -23.42 7.85 14.97
N LEU A 169 -24.22 7.19 15.82
CA LEU A 169 -24.81 5.86 15.56
C LEU A 169 -26.15 5.92 14.82
N SER A 170 -26.58 7.09 14.35
CA SER A 170 -27.79 7.23 13.55
C SER A 170 -27.70 6.44 12.22
N PRO A 171 -28.85 6.13 11.58
CA PRO A 171 -28.82 5.54 10.22
C PRO A 171 -28.03 6.38 9.21
N TRP A 172 -28.04 7.72 9.37
CA TRP A 172 -27.22 8.61 8.54
C TRP A 172 -25.74 8.51 8.88
N GLY A 173 -25.39 8.39 10.18
CA GLY A 173 -24.03 8.08 10.62
C GLY A 173 -23.50 6.79 9.99
N LEU A 174 -24.28 5.70 10.04
CA LEU A 174 -23.96 4.43 9.40
C LEU A 174 -23.78 4.59 7.87
N ALA A 175 -24.68 5.32 7.20
CA ALA A 175 -24.57 5.56 5.77
C ALA A 175 -23.26 6.29 5.41
N LYS A 176 -22.90 7.34 6.19
CA LYS A 176 -21.62 8.05 6.00
C LYS A 176 -20.41 7.12 6.18
N GLN A 177 -20.44 6.23 7.17
CA GLN A 177 -19.39 5.23 7.37
C GLN A 177 -19.29 4.30 6.15
N LEU A 178 -20.39 3.64 5.77
CA LEU A 178 -20.40 2.68 4.67
C LEU A 178 -20.04 3.30 3.30
N LEU A 179 -20.36 4.57 3.09
CA LEU A 179 -19.94 5.33 1.90
C LEU A 179 -18.50 5.84 1.99
N MET A 180 -17.79 5.61 3.11
CA MET A 180 -16.45 6.14 3.38
C MET A 180 -16.40 7.68 3.29
N MET A 181 -17.49 8.37 3.64
CA MET A 181 -17.67 9.83 3.56
C MET A 181 -17.77 10.49 4.94
N HIS A 182 -17.57 9.73 6.02
CA HIS A 182 -17.80 10.17 7.40
C HIS A 182 -16.92 11.35 7.84
N LEU A 183 -15.82 11.63 7.13
CA LEU A 183 -14.92 12.75 7.40
C LEU A 183 -15.19 14.01 6.55
N TRP A 184 -15.81 13.88 5.37
CA TRP A 184 -15.79 14.92 4.34
C TRP A 184 -16.38 16.26 4.75
N PHE A 185 -17.35 16.25 5.69
CA PHE A 185 -18.04 17.44 6.18
C PHE A 185 -17.70 17.74 7.65
N GLN A 186 -16.60 17.14 8.15
CA GLN A 186 -16.16 17.34 9.52
C GLN A 186 -14.89 18.19 9.54
N PRO A 187 -14.80 19.21 10.41
CA PRO A 187 -13.61 20.01 10.54
C PRO A 187 -12.42 19.24 11.14
N GLY A 188 -12.71 18.25 12.02
CA GLY A 188 -11.75 17.42 12.72
C GLY A 188 -11.96 15.92 12.51
N THR A 189 -11.03 15.13 13.01
CA THR A 189 -11.07 13.66 12.90
C THR A 189 -11.72 12.97 14.08
N ASP A 190 -11.83 13.64 15.23
CA ASP A 190 -12.37 13.09 16.47
C ASP A 190 -13.89 12.89 16.34
N GLY A 191 -14.38 11.74 16.76
CA GLY A 191 -15.79 11.35 16.61
C GLY A 191 -16.26 11.08 15.18
N ALA A 192 -15.48 11.44 14.16
CA ALA A 192 -15.87 11.26 12.77
C ALA A 192 -15.95 9.78 12.36
N SER A 193 -15.00 8.97 12.78
CA SER A 193 -14.94 7.54 12.49
C SER A 193 -15.28 6.71 13.72
N TRP A 194 -16.05 5.64 13.55
CA TRP A 194 -16.40 4.72 14.63
C TRP A 194 -15.17 4.00 15.23
N PHE A 195 -14.14 3.75 14.45
CA PHE A 195 -12.91 3.13 14.96
C PHE A 195 -11.70 4.09 14.84
N GLY A 196 -11.81 5.29 15.34
CA GLY A 196 -10.72 6.28 15.42
C GLY A 196 -9.93 6.43 14.11
N PRO A 197 -8.87 5.64 13.87
CA PRO A 197 -8.03 5.73 12.67
C PRO A 197 -8.75 5.59 11.33
N GLY A 198 -10.01 5.17 11.31
CA GLY A 198 -10.83 5.06 10.10
C GLY A 198 -10.98 6.35 9.31
N TRP A 199 -10.73 7.51 9.93
CA TRP A 199 -10.71 8.79 9.24
C TRP A 199 -9.80 8.78 8.00
N THR A 200 -8.68 8.05 8.05
CA THR A 200 -7.72 7.95 6.94
C THR A 200 -8.31 7.25 5.72
N VAL A 201 -9.18 6.26 5.92
CA VAL A 201 -9.89 5.56 4.84
C VAL A 201 -10.80 6.53 4.09
N SER A 202 -11.52 7.38 4.82
CA SER A 202 -12.37 8.43 4.23
C SER A 202 -11.56 9.47 3.46
N ALA A 203 -10.42 9.90 4.00
CA ALA A 203 -9.50 10.82 3.34
C ALA A 203 -8.89 10.21 2.07
N GLU A 204 -8.42 8.96 2.14
CA GLU A 204 -7.83 8.26 0.99
C GLU A 204 -8.88 8.01 -0.11
N TRP A 205 -10.12 7.72 0.27
CA TRP A 205 -11.22 7.56 -0.68
C TRP A 205 -11.48 8.85 -1.47
N LEU A 206 -11.47 10.01 -0.82
CA LEU A 206 -11.57 11.31 -1.48
C LEU A 206 -10.43 11.53 -2.49
N ALA A 207 -9.18 11.24 -2.09
CA ALA A 207 -8.03 11.34 -2.97
C ALA A 207 -8.15 10.42 -4.20
N TYR A 208 -8.69 9.22 -4.05
CA TYR A 208 -8.93 8.31 -5.17
C TYR A 208 -9.99 8.84 -6.12
N LEU A 209 -11.07 9.44 -5.62
CA LEU A 209 -12.09 10.05 -6.48
C LEU A 209 -11.53 11.27 -7.25
N ALA A 210 -10.64 12.03 -6.64
CA ALA A 210 -9.98 13.18 -7.27
C ALA A 210 -8.88 12.78 -8.28
N PHE A 211 -8.26 11.61 -8.12
CA PHE A 211 -7.08 11.21 -8.90
C PHE A 211 -7.28 11.22 -10.43
N PRO A 212 -8.42 10.80 -11.02
CA PRO A 212 -8.60 10.87 -12.48
C PRO A 212 -8.43 12.29 -13.06
N LEU A 213 -8.80 13.32 -12.30
CA LEU A 213 -8.58 14.72 -12.68
C LEU A 213 -7.12 15.14 -12.42
N LEU A 214 -6.58 14.78 -11.26
CA LEU A 214 -5.17 15.04 -10.92
C LEU A 214 -4.22 14.40 -11.93
N ALA A 215 -4.53 13.20 -12.44
CA ALA A 215 -3.74 12.50 -13.43
C ALA A 215 -3.57 13.29 -14.75
N LEU A 216 -4.54 14.13 -15.14
CA LEU A 216 -4.43 14.99 -16.33
C LEU A 216 -3.31 16.02 -16.17
N VAL A 217 -3.19 16.60 -14.98
CA VAL A 217 -2.14 17.58 -14.64
C VAL A 217 -0.79 16.87 -14.54
N LEU A 218 -0.71 15.81 -13.75
CA LEU A 218 0.51 15.04 -13.54
C LEU A 218 1.07 14.48 -14.85
N PHE A 219 0.21 14.11 -15.79
CA PHE A 219 0.65 13.61 -17.10
C PHE A 219 1.36 14.68 -17.94
N ARG A 220 0.96 15.94 -17.83
CA ARG A 220 1.69 17.05 -18.46
C ARG A 220 3.07 17.23 -17.84
N LEU A 221 3.18 16.95 -16.54
CA LEU A 221 4.42 17.07 -15.75
C LEU A 221 5.27 15.78 -15.74
N ARG A 222 4.81 14.68 -16.36
CA ARG A 222 5.48 13.37 -16.29
C ARG A 222 6.93 13.36 -16.82
N ARG A 223 7.32 14.38 -17.57
CA ARG A 223 8.66 14.55 -18.11
C ARG A 223 9.52 15.56 -17.33
N MET A 224 9.10 15.97 -16.14
CA MET A 224 9.91 16.85 -15.29
C MET A 224 11.29 16.25 -15.03
N HIS A 225 12.28 17.14 -14.86
CA HIS A 225 13.61 16.72 -14.39
C HIS A 225 13.48 16.06 -13.00
N PRO A 226 14.19 14.96 -12.69
CA PRO A 226 14.05 14.24 -11.43
C PRO A 226 14.22 15.11 -10.19
N LEU A 227 15.24 15.99 -10.18
CA LEU A 227 15.45 16.92 -9.06
C LEU A 227 14.33 17.94 -8.91
N ALA A 228 13.79 18.44 -10.01
CA ALA A 228 12.64 19.36 -9.96
C ALA A 228 11.39 18.64 -9.44
N ALA A 229 11.16 17.40 -9.84
CA ALA A 229 10.05 16.59 -9.33
C ALA A 229 10.23 16.26 -7.84
N LEU A 230 11.45 15.93 -7.40
CA LEU A 230 11.75 15.71 -5.98
C LEU A 230 11.58 17.00 -5.16
N ALA A 231 12.07 18.14 -5.66
CA ALA A 231 11.85 19.43 -5.01
C ALA A 231 10.37 19.79 -4.92
N ALA A 232 9.59 19.59 -5.99
CA ALA A 232 8.14 19.77 -5.98
C ALA A 232 7.46 18.85 -4.94
N SER A 233 7.94 17.61 -4.80
CA SER A 233 7.44 16.68 -3.79
C SER A 233 7.66 17.21 -2.37
N VAL A 234 8.87 17.67 -2.05
CA VAL A 234 9.20 18.25 -0.74
C VAL A 234 8.43 19.54 -0.49
N LEU A 235 8.40 20.45 -1.48
CA LEU A 235 7.66 21.72 -1.36
C LEU A 235 6.16 21.51 -1.11
N THR A 236 5.57 20.48 -1.73
CA THR A 236 4.17 20.13 -1.49
C THR A 236 3.91 19.70 -0.05
N LEU A 237 4.91 19.14 0.66
CA LEU A 237 4.79 18.73 2.05
C LEU A 237 5.01 19.85 3.07
N LEU A 238 5.57 20.99 2.67
CA LEU A 238 5.84 22.07 3.61
C LEU A 238 4.61 22.52 4.40
N PRO A 239 3.40 22.68 3.80
CA PRO A 239 2.23 23.06 4.58
C PRO A 239 1.93 22.07 5.72
N THR A 240 2.02 20.77 5.48
CA THR A 240 1.78 19.76 6.52
C THR A 240 2.91 19.67 7.55
N ALA A 241 4.14 19.94 7.12
CA ALA A 241 5.32 19.93 8.00
C ALA A 241 5.35 21.14 8.95
N ILE A 242 4.88 22.31 8.47
CA ILE A 242 4.91 23.56 9.22
C ILE A 242 3.60 23.77 10.00
N TRP A 243 2.48 23.26 9.51
CA TRP A 243 1.14 23.49 10.06
C TRP A 243 0.64 22.29 10.84
N GLY A 244 1.35 21.87 11.87
CA GLY A 244 0.96 20.76 12.72
C GLY A 244 0.72 21.23 14.16
N PRO A 245 -0.02 20.46 14.97
CA PRO A 245 -0.34 20.80 16.35
C PRO A 245 0.87 20.93 17.27
N ASP A 246 2.04 20.44 16.85
CA ASP A 246 3.26 20.41 17.64
C ASP A 246 4.19 21.61 17.41
N LEU A 247 3.82 22.58 16.55
CA LEU A 247 4.60 23.81 16.34
C LEU A 247 4.03 24.96 17.16
N PRO A 248 4.89 25.92 17.63
CA PRO A 248 4.51 27.01 18.50
C PRO A 248 3.74 28.14 17.79
N ILE A 249 2.95 27.83 16.76
CA ILE A 249 1.97 28.77 16.27
C ILE A 249 0.77 28.63 17.21
N PRO A 250 0.34 29.70 17.92
CA PRO A 250 -0.78 29.64 18.85
C PRO A 250 -2.06 29.35 18.05
N THR A 251 -2.42 28.10 17.93
CA THR A 251 -3.69 27.66 17.41
C THR A 251 -4.29 26.77 18.46
N ASP A 252 -5.58 26.89 18.70
CA ASP A 252 -6.32 26.16 19.75
C ASP A 252 -6.32 24.64 19.57
N GLY A 253 -5.20 24.08 19.09
CA GLY A 253 -4.88 22.66 19.03
C GLY A 253 -5.46 21.86 17.85
N HIS A 254 -6.45 22.40 17.13
CA HIS A 254 -7.06 21.67 16.00
C HIS A 254 -7.37 22.63 14.86
N GLN A 255 -6.58 22.57 13.79
CA GLN A 255 -6.88 23.32 12.57
C GLN A 255 -8.07 22.65 11.84
N PRO A 256 -9.12 23.40 11.51
CA PRO A 256 -10.21 22.83 10.74
C PRO A 256 -9.70 22.34 9.39
N TYR A 257 -10.13 21.12 9.03
CA TYR A 257 -9.74 20.46 7.78
C TYR A 257 -8.25 20.14 7.63
N GLU A 258 -7.47 20.05 8.71
CA GLU A 258 -6.05 19.63 8.66
C GLU A 258 -5.92 18.27 7.93
N TRP A 259 -6.84 17.36 8.14
CA TRP A 259 -6.87 16.06 7.48
C TRP A 259 -6.89 16.18 5.94
N LEU A 260 -7.61 17.19 5.39
CA LEU A 260 -7.69 17.41 3.95
C LEU A 260 -6.36 17.94 3.40
N LEU A 261 -5.75 18.88 4.11
CA LEU A 261 -4.42 19.38 3.76
C LEU A 261 -3.40 18.22 3.80
N ARG A 262 -3.44 17.41 4.84
CA ARG A 262 -2.54 16.29 5.06
C ARG A 262 -2.61 15.25 3.93
N ILE A 263 -3.83 14.76 3.58
CA ILE A 263 -3.98 13.81 2.48
C ILE A 263 -3.60 14.43 1.12
N ALA A 264 -4.01 15.67 0.84
CA ALA A 264 -3.71 16.33 -0.43
C ALA A 264 -2.20 16.49 -0.62
N CYS A 265 -1.51 17.08 0.36
CA CYS A 265 -0.06 17.28 0.29
C CYS A 265 0.71 15.97 0.18
N CYS A 266 0.44 14.98 1.05
CA CYS A 266 1.15 13.71 1.05
C CYS A 266 0.90 12.90 -0.25
N PHE A 267 -0.35 12.87 -0.72
CA PHE A 267 -0.69 12.14 -1.95
C PHE A 267 -0.03 12.78 -3.19
N ILE A 268 -0.07 14.11 -3.33
CA ILE A 268 0.56 14.82 -4.44
C ILE A 268 2.09 14.70 -4.36
N ALA A 269 2.66 14.78 -3.16
CA ALA A 269 4.09 14.56 -2.95
C ALA A 269 4.52 13.16 -3.42
N GLY A 270 3.75 12.12 -3.06
CA GLY A 270 3.97 10.76 -3.55
C GLY A 270 3.91 10.65 -5.08
N ALA A 271 3.00 11.37 -5.73
CA ALA A 271 2.91 11.41 -7.17
C ALA A 271 4.16 12.05 -7.82
N PHE A 272 4.67 13.16 -7.27
CA PHE A 272 5.93 13.77 -7.73
C PHE A 272 7.14 12.89 -7.45
N ALA A 273 7.21 12.22 -6.30
CA ALA A 273 8.26 11.24 -6.02
C ALA A 273 8.27 10.10 -7.05
N CYS A 274 7.10 9.64 -7.50
CA CYS A 274 6.99 8.67 -8.58
C CYS A 274 7.52 9.23 -9.91
N ILE A 275 7.20 10.47 -10.26
CA ILE A 275 7.73 11.13 -11.47
C ILE A 275 9.26 11.24 -11.38
N ALA A 276 9.82 11.62 -10.23
CA ALA A 276 11.26 11.68 -10.00
C ALA A 276 11.92 10.30 -10.22
N ALA A 277 11.39 9.25 -9.59
CA ALA A 277 11.90 7.89 -9.73
C ALA A 277 11.82 7.34 -11.18
N ARG A 278 10.70 7.61 -11.89
CA ARG A 278 10.52 7.20 -13.30
C ARG A 278 11.50 7.87 -14.27
N ASN A 279 12.00 9.05 -13.93
CA ASN A 279 12.90 9.83 -14.74
C ASN A 279 14.36 9.79 -14.25
N ALA A 280 14.69 8.95 -13.26
CA ALA A 280 16.01 8.88 -12.63
C ALA A 280 17.18 8.66 -13.64
N ASP A 281 16.90 7.92 -14.71
CA ASP A 281 17.89 7.68 -15.81
C ASP A 281 18.40 8.99 -16.45
N ARG A 282 17.62 10.07 -16.44
CA ARG A 282 18.03 11.38 -16.99
C ARG A 282 19.16 12.03 -16.20
N MET A 283 19.34 11.64 -14.95
CA MET A 283 20.46 12.08 -14.11
C MET A 283 21.65 11.09 -14.17
N LYS A 284 21.56 10.05 -14.99
CA LYS A 284 22.52 8.94 -14.97
C LYS A 284 22.66 8.36 -13.54
N PHE A 285 21.55 8.34 -12.79
CA PHE A 285 21.55 7.85 -11.42
C PHE A 285 22.01 6.40 -11.36
N ASN A 286 22.99 6.13 -10.51
CA ASN A 286 23.47 4.76 -10.31
C ASN A 286 22.51 3.99 -9.38
N PRO A 287 21.76 2.99 -9.89
CA PRO A 287 20.82 2.23 -9.07
C PRO A 287 21.47 1.47 -7.89
N ALA A 288 22.80 1.25 -7.92
CA ALA A 288 23.49 0.63 -6.79
C ALA A 288 23.49 1.52 -5.54
N LEU A 289 23.36 2.83 -5.71
CA LEU A 289 23.27 3.79 -4.60
C LEU A 289 21.86 3.89 -3.99
N ALA A 290 20.84 3.33 -4.65
CA ALA A 290 19.46 3.45 -4.19
C ALA A 290 19.26 2.73 -2.83
N GLY A 291 19.79 1.54 -2.67
CA GLY A 291 19.69 0.79 -1.41
C GLY A 291 20.40 1.48 -0.24
N PRO A 292 21.72 1.78 -0.35
CA PRO A 292 22.43 2.57 0.67
C PRO A 292 21.77 3.91 0.98
N GLY A 293 21.32 4.65 -0.04
CA GLY A 293 20.61 5.91 0.13
C GLY A 293 19.28 5.74 0.88
N ALA A 294 18.53 4.69 0.60
CA ALA A 294 17.29 4.39 1.32
C ALA A 294 17.55 4.08 2.80
N LEU A 295 18.58 3.28 3.10
CA LEU A 295 18.99 3.00 4.47
C LEU A 295 19.44 4.25 5.19
N LEU A 296 20.30 5.07 4.56
CA LEU A 296 20.76 6.32 5.14
C LEU A 296 19.59 7.26 5.45
N THR A 297 18.64 7.42 4.51
CA THR A 297 17.45 8.25 4.70
C THR A 297 16.57 7.71 5.82
N GLY A 298 16.32 6.39 5.86
CA GLY A 298 15.53 5.76 6.92
C GLY A 298 16.18 5.91 8.29
N THR A 299 17.49 5.67 8.39
CA THR A 299 18.27 5.87 9.63
C THR A 299 18.26 7.32 10.08
N ALA A 300 18.42 8.26 9.15
CA ALA A 300 18.34 9.71 9.45
C ALA A 300 16.97 10.11 9.99
N VAL A 301 15.88 9.57 9.45
CA VAL A 301 14.52 9.76 9.98
C VAL A 301 14.42 9.25 11.41
N VAL A 302 14.89 8.02 11.68
CA VAL A 302 14.85 7.43 13.03
C VAL A 302 15.66 8.25 14.03
N ILE A 303 16.89 8.64 13.67
CA ILE A 303 17.75 9.47 14.53
C ILE A 303 17.09 10.84 14.78
N PHE A 304 16.56 11.48 13.73
CA PHE A 304 15.86 12.76 13.85
C PHE A 304 14.69 12.64 14.83
N LEU A 305 13.84 11.63 14.70
CA LEU A 305 12.72 11.41 15.62
C LEU A 305 13.18 11.11 17.04
N ALA A 306 14.27 10.36 17.20
CA ALA A 306 14.85 10.07 18.50
C ALA A 306 15.37 11.34 19.23
N THR A 307 15.82 12.33 18.48
CA THR A 307 16.40 13.58 19.03
C THR A 307 15.39 14.72 19.11
N ALA A 308 14.39 14.76 18.22
CA ALA A 308 13.42 15.86 18.13
C ALA A 308 12.41 15.89 19.29
N GLY A 309 12.10 14.75 19.90
CA GLY A 309 11.13 14.63 21.00
C GLY A 309 9.67 14.87 20.59
N LYS A 310 8.76 14.76 21.58
CA LYS A 310 7.36 15.22 21.47
C LYS A 310 6.95 15.92 22.77
N PRO A 311 6.31 17.12 22.76
CA PRO A 311 6.02 17.94 21.61
C PRO A 311 7.30 18.52 20.99
N GLY A 312 7.42 18.51 19.66
CA GLY A 312 8.61 18.99 18.98
C GLY A 312 8.54 18.87 17.44
N PRO A 313 9.65 19.17 16.75
CA PRO A 313 9.68 19.24 15.28
C PRO A 313 9.63 17.87 14.59
N GLY A 314 9.26 16.79 15.28
CA GLY A 314 9.22 15.40 14.75
C GLY A 314 8.46 15.29 13.42
N ARG A 315 7.41 16.13 13.25
CA ARG A 315 6.62 16.16 12.01
C ARG A 315 7.42 16.54 10.75
N LEU A 316 8.53 17.25 10.90
CA LEU A 316 9.42 17.57 9.76
C LEU A 316 10.01 16.32 9.09
N ALA A 317 10.00 15.18 9.77
CA ALA A 317 10.42 13.90 9.19
C ALA A 317 9.62 13.53 7.91
N VAL A 318 8.39 14.04 7.76
CA VAL A 318 7.56 13.82 6.57
C VAL A 318 8.24 14.27 5.28
N LEU A 319 9.11 15.27 5.35
CA LEU A 319 9.85 15.81 4.20
C LEU A 319 10.84 14.79 3.60
N ALA A 320 11.26 13.80 4.38
CA ALA A 320 12.17 12.74 3.92
C ALA A 320 11.44 11.57 3.24
N PHE A 321 10.12 11.40 3.44
CA PHE A 321 9.38 10.24 2.95
C PHE A 321 9.37 10.10 1.42
N PRO A 322 9.23 11.18 0.62
CA PRO A 322 9.32 11.06 -0.84
C PRO A 322 10.66 10.51 -1.31
N LEU A 323 11.77 10.98 -0.72
CA LEU A 323 13.11 10.50 -1.04
C LEU A 323 13.25 9.03 -0.66
N LEU A 324 12.85 8.64 0.56
CA LEU A 324 12.88 7.27 1.03
C LEU A 324 12.11 6.32 0.09
N ILE A 325 10.88 6.69 -0.24
CA ILE A 325 9.99 5.89 -1.11
C ILE A 325 10.56 5.81 -2.54
N GLY A 326 11.04 6.93 -3.07
CA GLY A 326 11.70 6.98 -4.37
C GLY A 326 12.92 6.06 -4.44
N LEU A 327 13.82 6.14 -3.47
CA LEU A 327 15.01 5.28 -3.38
C LEU A 327 14.64 3.81 -3.20
N LEU A 328 13.69 3.48 -2.32
CA LEU A 328 13.23 2.10 -2.15
C LEU A 328 12.63 1.53 -3.45
N SER A 329 11.94 2.34 -4.25
CA SER A 329 11.39 1.89 -5.54
C SER A 329 12.47 1.56 -6.58
N LEU A 330 13.66 2.15 -6.46
CA LEU A 330 14.81 1.95 -7.34
C LEU A 330 15.81 0.92 -6.79
N THR A 331 15.62 0.47 -5.56
CA THR A 331 16.53 -0.44 -4.84
C THR A 331 16.67 -1.79 -5.55
N ARG A 332 17.91 -2.27 -5.67
CA ARG A 332 18.30 -3.56 -6.24
C ARG A 332 19.23 -4.32 -5.26
N GLY A 333 19.62 -5.53 -5.62
CA GLY A 333 20.58 -6.33 -4.85
C GLY A 333 20.04 -6.82 -3.51
N TRP A 334 20.92 -6.95 -2.52
CA TRP A 334 20.65 -7.61 -1.25
C TRP A 334 19.49 -7.00 -0.44
N LEU A 335 19.41 -5.65 -0.39
CA LEU A 335 18.33 -4.98 0.35
C LEU A 335 16.96 -5.28 -0.25
N ARG A 336 16.86 -5.29 -1.60
CA ARG A 336 15.62 -5.72 -2.26
C ARG A 336 15.30 -7.17 -1.91
N SER A 337 16.29 -8.07 -1.94
CA SER A 337 16.08 -9.48 -1.56
C SER A 337 15.60 -9.61 -0.12
N ALA A 338 16.23 -8.90 0.81
CA ALA A 338 15.84 -8.90 2.21
C ALA A 338 14.39 -8.38 2.40
N LEU A 339 14.04 -7.25 1.76
CA LEU A 339 12.69 -6.68 1.82
C LEU A 339 11.65 -7.50 1.03
N SER A 340 12.08 -8.44 0.19
CA SER A 340 11.22 -9.39 -0.51
C SER A 340 10.95 -10.67 0.30
N ALA A 341 11.43 -10.78 1.53
CA ALA A 341 11.17 -11.93 2.40
C ALA A 341 9.66 -12.17 2.56
N GLY A 342 9.25 -13.44 2.50
CA GLY A 342 7.83 -13.83 2.43
C GLY A 342 6.95 -13.26 3.53
N TRP A 343 7.46 -13.18 4.77
CA TRP A 343 6.75 -12.62 5.91
C TRP A 343 6.54 -11.10 5.80
N LEU A 344 7.54 -10.34 5.29
CA LEU A 344 7.41 -8.91 5.02
C LEU A 344 6.39 -8.65 3.91
N GLN A 345 6.42 -9.47 2.87
CA GLN A 345 5.47 -9.37 1.77
C GLN A 345 4.04 -9.74 2.20
N TYR A 346 3.91 -10.74 3.06
CA TYR A 346 2.61 -11.09 3.66
C TYR A 346 2.10 -9.94 4.52
N GLY A 347 2.91 -9.43 5.46
CA GLY A 347 2.56 -8.30 6.31
C GLY A 347 2.18 -7.04 5.51
N GLY A 348 2.92 -6.74 4.44
CA GLY A 348 2.61 -5.60 3.57
C GLY A 348 1.30 -5.76 2.78
N ARG A 349 0.95 -6.98 2.37
CA ARG A 349 -0.35 -7.25 1.73
C ARG A 349 -1.50 -7.17 2.71
N SER A 350 -1.32 -7.68 3.94
CA SER A 350 -2.34 -7.68 5.00
C SER A 350 -2.33 -6.39 5.85
N SER A 351 -1.45 -5.42 5.54
CA SER A 351 -1.30 -4.17 6.31
C SER A 351 -2.60 -3.36 6.43
N TYR A 352 -3.48 -3.44 5.44
CA TYR A 352 -4.79 -2.78 5.49
C TYR A 352 -5.71 -3.45 6.51
N SER A 353 -5.81 -4.79 6.49
CA SER A 353 -6.56 -5.53 7.50
C SER A 353 -6.01 -5.28 8.92
N LEU A 354 -4.67 -5.26 9.09
CA LEU A 354 -4.02 -4.92 10.37
C LEU A 354 -4.44 -3.53 10.86
N TYR A 355 -4.39 -2.56 9.95
CA TYR A 355 -4.78 -1.18 10.23
C TYR A 355 -6.26 -1.06 10.64
N LEU A 356 -7.14 -1.85 10.07
CA LEU A 356 -8.57 -1.79 10.38
C LEU A 356 -8.90 -2.42 11.74
N VAL A 357 -8.25 -3.54 12.11
CA VAL A 357 -8.68 -4.31 13.28
C VAL A 357 -8.04 -3.90 14.60
N HIS A 358 -6.84 -3.26 14.57
CA HIS A 358 -6.06 -3.06 15.79
C HIS A 358 -6.78 -2.23 16.85
N MET A 359 -7.52 -1.19 16.45
CA MET A 359 -8.23 -0.32 17.40
C MET A 359 -9.34 -1.02 18.15
N PHE A 360 -10.04 -1.97 17.53
CA PHE A 360 -11.07 -2.74 18.22
C PHE A 360 -10.50 -3.47 19.45
N PHE A 361 -9.34 -4.10 19.29
CA PHE A 361 -8.69 -4.79 20.41
C PHE A 361 -8.14 -3.85 21.46
N ILE A 362 -7.74 -2.64 21.08
CA ILE A 362 -7.32 -1.60 22.02
C ILE A 362 -8.54 -1.12 22.82
N TYR A 363 -9.69 -0.88 22.19
CA TYR A 363 -10.93 -0.56 22.89
C TYR A 363 -11.34 -1.70 23.84
N LEU A 364 -11.22 -2.96 23.39
CA LEU A 364 -11.50 -4.13 24.22
C LEU A 364 -10.57 -4.21 25.44
N PHE A 365 -9.27 -3.93 25.25
CA PHE A 365 -8.32 -3.91 26.35
C PHE A 365 -8.71 -2.86 27.40
N TYR A 366 -8.97 -1.62 27.00
CA TYR A 366 -9.41 -0.56 27.91
C TYR A 366 -10.69 -0.92 28.62
N TRP A 367 -11.65 -1.47 27.90
CA TRP A 367 -12.92 -1.90 28.49
C TRP A 367 -12.73 -2.97 29.55
N LEU A 368 -11.83 -3.92 29.32
CA LEU A 368 -11.58 -5.01 30.27
C LEU A 368 -10.89 -4.54 31.55
N ILE A 369 -10.09 -3.47 31.50
CA ILE A 369 -9.37 -2.95 32.66
C ILE A 369 -10.05 -1.77 33.36
N ARG A 370 -11.16 -1.24 32.84
CA ARG A 370 -11.80 -0.01 33.32
C ARG A 370 -12.25 -0.06 34.78
N ASP A 371 -12.64 -1.23 35.26
CA ASP A 371 -13.15 -1.43 36.62
C ASP A 371 -12.02 -1.57 37.67
N TRP A 372 -10.75 -1.48 37.25
CA TRP A 372 -9.58 -1.51 38.11
C TRP A 372 -8.83 -0.17 38.09
N PRO A 373 -9.30 0.84 38.86
CA PRO A 373 -8.71 2.18 38.84
C PRO A 373 -7.23 2.22 39.28
N ASN A 374 -6.77 1.22 40.04
CA ASN A 374 -5.37 1.05 40.44
C ASN A 374 -4.61 0.01 39.60
N GLY A 375 -5.19 -0.38 38.44
CA GLY A 375 -4.68 -1.47 37.59
C GLY A 375 -5.18 -2.84 38.04
N ALA A 376 -5.29 -3.77 37.09
CA ALA A 376 -5.70 -5.17 37.32
C ALA A 376 -4.53 -6.02 37.93
N GLY A 377 -3.38 -5.42 38.02
CA GLY A 377 -2.12 -6.05 38.42
C GLY A 377 -1.34 -6.62 37.24
N PRO A 378 0.00 -6.70 37.38
CA PRO A 378 0.91 -6.97 36.25
C PRO A 378 0.61 -8.28 35.52
N LEU A 379 0.20 -9.33 36.26
CA LEU A 379 -0.10 -10.62 35.64
C LEU A 379 -1.34 -10.51 34.71
N VAL A 380 -2.43 -9.94 35.20
CA VAL A 380 -3.68 -9.82 34.45
C VAL A 380 -3.50 -8.91 33.25
N GLU A 381 -2.86 -7.77 33.43
CA GLU A 381 -2.61 -6.81 32.35
C GLU A 381 -1.70 -7.41 31.26
N ASN A 382 -0.68 -8.16 31.63
CA ASN A 382 0.20 -8.86 30.69
C ASN A 382 -0.55 -9.96 29.92
N LEU A 383 -1.42 -10.71 30.58
CA LEU A 383 -2.26 -11.73 29.92
C LEU A 383 -3.25 -11.07 28.94
N LEU A 384 -3.92 -10.00 29.35
CA LEU A 384 -4.84 -9.26 28.49
C LEU A 384 -4.12 -8.62 27.30
N ALA A 385 -2.97 -7.99 27.51
CA ALA A 385 -2.16 -7.43 26.43
C ALA A 385 -1.72 -8.52 25.43
N THR A 386 -1.27 -9.67 25.93
CA THR A 386 -0.91 -10.82 25.09
C THR A 386 -2.11 -11.31 24.30
N ALA A 387 -3.27 -11.47 24.94
CA ALA A 387 -4.50 -11.88 24.27
C ALA A 387 -4.93 -10.89 23.18
N CYS A 388 -4.83 -9.58 23.45
CA CYS A 388 -5.11 -8.53 22.47
C CYS A 388 -4.15 -8.59 21.28
N LEU A 389 -2.86 -8.74 21.48
CA LEU A 389 -1.87 -8.84 20.40
C LEU A 389 -2.12 -10.09 19.53
N LEU A 390 -2.40 -11.23 20.15
CA LEU A 390 -2.76 -12.45 19.44
C LEU A 390 -4.09 -12.28 18.69
N GLY A 391 -5.06 -11.61 19.31
CA GLY A 391 -6.33 -11.25 18.70
C GLY A 391 -6.15 -10.36 17.46
N ILE A 392 -5.32 -9.32 17.55
CA ILE A 392 -4.96 -8.45 16.41
C ILE A 392 -4.35 -9.28 15.28
N ALA A 393 -3.37 -10.14 15.59
CA ALA A 393 -2.71 -10.97 14.58
C ALA A 393 -3.68 -11.95 13.90
N LEU A 394 -4.50 -12.65 14.69
CA LEU A 394 -5.50 -13.59 14.20
C LEU A 394 -6.58 -12.88 13.37
N ALA A 395 -7.16 -11.80 13.87
CA ALA A 395 -8.20 -11.04 13.16
C ALA A 395 -7.66 -10.44 11.85
N THR A 396 -6.40 -9.95 11.86
CA THR A 396 -5.70 -9.50 10.65
C THR A 396 -5.63 -10.61 9.61
N HIS A 397 -5.17 -11.80 10.03
CA HIS A 397 -5.06 -12.96 9.14
C HIS A 397 -6.42 -13.37 8.57
N LEU A 398 -7.43 -13.50 9.42
CA LEU A 398 -8.78 -13.91 9.02
C LEU A 398 -9.43 -12.88 8.09
N LEU A 399 -9.37 -11.59 8.44
CA LEU A 399 -9.94 -10.53 7.63
C LEU A 399 -9.26 -10.46 6.25
N PHE A 400 -7.92 -10.53 6.21
CA PHE A 400 -7.17 -10.52 4.95
C PHE A 400 -7.51 -11.72 4.08
N LYS A 401 -7.41 -12.93 4.63
CA LYS A 401 -7.51 -14.19 3.88
C LYS A 401 -8.93 -14.49 3.40
N TYR A 402 -9.94 -14.22 4.23
CA TYR A 402 -11.31 -14.64 3.96
C TYR A 402 -12.24 -13.53 3.48
N VAL A 403 -11.88 -12.25 3.69
CA VAL A 403 -12.71 -11.11 3.29
C VAL A 403 -12.00 -10.22 2.29
N GLU A 404 -10.88 -9.59 2.66
CA GLU A 404 -10.23 -8.57 1.85
C GLU A 404 -9.79 -9.12 0.48
N GLU A 405 -9.01 -10.19 0.46
CA GLU A 405 -8.43 -10.71 -0.78
C GLU A 405 -9.49 -11.40 -1.68
N PRO A 406 -10.36 -12.27 -1.18
CA PRO A 406 -11.41 -12.89 -2.00
C PRO A 406 -12.42 -11.88 -2.55
N ALA A 407 -12.88 -10.94 -1.73
CA ALA A 407 -13.82 -9.91 -2.18
C ALA A 407 -13.18 -9.00 -3.24
N ARG A 408 -11.92 -8.59 -3.04
CA ARG A 408 -11.16 -7.82 -4.03
C ARG A 408 -11.07 -8.52 -5.38
N LEU A 409 -10.80 -9.81 -5.39
CA LEU A 409 -10.70 -10.61 -6.62
C LEU A 409 -12.07 -10.75 -7.31
N ARG A 410 -13.12 -11.07 -6.55
CA ARG A 410 -14.49 -11.23 -7.07
C ARG A 410 -15.04 -9.91 -7.63
N LEU A 411 -14.95 -8.81 -6.87
CA LEU A 411 -15.45 -7.51 -7.30
C LEU A 411 -14.69 -6.96 -8.52
N ARG A 412 -13.39 -7.23 -8.63
CA ARG A 412 -12.62 -6.88 -9.83
C ARG A 412 -13.01 -7.67 -11.06
N ALA A 413 -13.47 -8.90 -10.90
CA ALA A 413 -13.92 -9.74 -12.01
C ALA A 413 -15.25 -9.26 -12.61
N LEU A 414 -16.06 -8.52 -11.84
CA LEU A 414 -17.35 -7.96 -12.31
C LEU A 414 -17.19 -6.86 -13.36
N VAL A 415 -16.01 -6.22 -13.46
CA VAL A 415 -15.74 -5.22 -14.48
C VAL A 415 -14.97 -5.86 -15.64
N PRO A 416 -15.58 -6.04 -16.82
CA PRO A 416 -14.90 -6.61 -17.98
C PRO A 416 -13.65 -5.77 -18.34
N ARG A 417 -12.50 -6.43 -18.44
CA ARG A 417 -11.25 -5.78 -18.87
C ARG A 417 -11.42 -5.30 -20.31
N VAL A 418 -11.64 -4.02 -20.52
CA VAL A 418 -11.80 -3.38 -21.84
C VAL A 418 -10.62 -3.66 -22.80
N GLY A 419 -9.47 -4.15 -22.29
CA GLY A 419 -8.34 -4.58 -23.11
C GLY A 419 -8.44 -6.03 -23.64
N ALA A 420 -9.07 -6.94 -22.92
CA ALA A 420 -9.15 -8.34 -23.33
C ALA A 420 -10.09 -8.55 -24.52
N ALA A 421 -11.19 -7.81 -24.57
CA ALA A 421 -12.14 -7.86 -25.68
C ALA A 421 -11.56 -7.29 -27.00
N ARG A 422 -10.63 -6.32 -26.93
CA ARG A 422 -9.95 -5.81 -28.13
C ARG A 422 -8.90 -6.78 -28.66
N VAL A 423 -8.16 -7.45 -27.76
CA VAL A 423 -7.18 -8.47 -28.17
C VAL A 423 -7.90 -9.70 -28.72
N ALA A 424 -8.99 -10.14 -28.10
CA ALA A 424 -9.79 -11.25 -28.61
C ALA A 424 -10.45 -10.95 -29.96
N ARG A 425 -10.93 -9.71 -30.19
CA ARG A 425 -11.46 -9.28 -31.50
C ARG A 425 -10.35 -9.14 -32.55
N ALA A 426 -9.16 -8.67 -32.17
CA ALA A 426 -8.02 -8.58 -33.11
C ALA A 426 -7.51 -9.97 -33.51
N THR A 427 -7.44 -10.93 -32.58
CA THR A 427 -7.08 -12.32 -32.89
C THR A 427 -8.16 -13.04 -33.68
N ALA A 428 -9.43 -12.78 -33.43
CA ALA A 428 -10.53 -13.32 -34.23
C ALA A 428 -10.56 -12.75 -35.66
N ALA A 429 -10.24 -11.47 -35.86
CA ALA A 429 -10.15 -10.83 -37.15
C ALA A 429 -8.99 -11.36 -38.00
N VAL A 430 -7.85 -11.66 -37.39
CA VAL A 430 -6.67 -12.27 -38.04
C VAL A 430 -6.95 -13.73 -38.41
N GLY A 431 -7.68 -14.47 -37.58
CA GLY A 431 -8.06 -15.86 -37.85
C GLY A 431 -9.11 -16.03 -38.98
N HIS A 432 -9.89 -14.98 -39.29
CA HIS A 432 -10.86 -15.03 -40.41
C HIS A 432 -10.21 -14.67 -41.75
N SER A 433 -9.14 -13.87 -41.78
CA SER A 433 -8.47 -13.49 -43.01
C SER A 433 -7.60 -14.61 -43.61
N SER A 434 -7.21 -15.61 -42.81
CA SER A 434 -6.39 -16.75 -43.26
C SER A 434 -7.18 -17.94 -43.80
N ARG A 435 -8.54 -17.93 -43.76
CA ARG A 435 -9.38 -19.00 -44.28
C ARG A 435 -10.10 -18.67 -45.60
N GLY A 436 -9.85 -17.49 -46.18
CA GLY A 436 -10.52 -17.02 -47.38
C GLY A 436 -9.70 -17.12 -48.70
N GLY A 437 -8.62 -17.89 -48.74
CA GLY A 437 -7.77 -18.00 -49.94
C GLY A 437 -7.63 -19.44 -50.44
N GLY A 438 -8.76 -20.04 -50.81
CA GLY A 438 -8.76 -21.34 -51.49
C GLY A 438 -10.02 -21.50 -52.31
N ARG A 439 -9.98 -21.18 -53.58
CA ARG A 439 -10.88 -21.67 -54.64
C ARG A 439 -10.14 -21.70 -55.98
N PRO A 440 -10.62 -22.54 -56.87
CA PRO A 440 -9.92 -23.61 -57.56
C PRO A 440 -9.22 -23.15 -58.82
#